data_9230fc7ae6cc73ce8d8ce398abe4a35c
#
_entry.id   9230fc7ae6cc73ce8d8ce398abe4a35c
#
_cell.length_a   1.000
_cell.length_b   1.000
_cell.length_c   1.000
_cell.angle_alpha   90.00
_cell.angle_beta   90.00
_cell.angle_gamma   90.00
#
_symmetry.space_group_name_H-M   'P 1'
#
loop_
_entity.id
_entity.type
_entity.pdbx_description
1 polymer ?
#
loop_
_entity_poly.entity_id
_entity_poly.type
_entity_poly.pdbx_seq_one_letter_code
_entity_poly.pdbx_strand_id
1 'polypeptide(L)'
;MIDEIRGTLDYERQSVVSVAAGIPFERLLRYFTKDAEVRPALFRVIPNIAIEVSSSMTFVASCNATPEQEKVVVDIFNQLGMAMLIKEELMMAGTALASSGIAFALRYIRAASEGGVELGFLSRSGQRDRTENGKRCRRFTAYSWLQSRNRNR
;
A
#
# COMPACT_ATOMS: atom_id res chain seq x y z
N MET A 1 3.74 -15.48 -18.62
CA MET A 1 2.65 -15.06 -17.70
C MET A 1 1.84 -13.88 -18.23
N ILE A 2 2.39 -12.66 -18.45
CA ILE A 2 1.58 -11.53 -18.98
C ILE A 2 1.06 -11.86 -20.39
N ASP A 3 1.89 -12.39 -21.28
CA ASP A 3 1.48 -12.75 -22.64
C ASP A 3 0.40 -13.84 -22.69
N GLU A 4 0.37 -14.72 -21.71
CA GLU A 4 -0.65 -15.79 -21.60
C GLU A 4 -2.03 -15.22 -21.23
N ILE A 5 -2.07 -14.25 -20.33
CA ILE A 5 -3.34 -13.67 -19.85
C ILE A 5 -3.84 -12.52 -20.73
N ARG A 6 -2.93 -11.77 -21.38
CA ARG A 6 -3.29 -10.60 -22.19
C ARG A 6 -4.32 -10.91 -23.26
N GLY A 7 -4.22 -12.08 -23.89
CA GLY A 7 -5.13 -12.53 -24.94
C GLY A 7 -6.57 -12.76 -24.48
N THR A 8 -6.77 -13.10 -23.22
CA THR A 8 -8.06 -13.49 -22.62
C THR A 8 -8.78 -12.35 -21.89
N LEU A 9 -8.10 -11.20 -21.71
CA LEU A 9 -8.68 -10.06 -20.99
C LEU A 9 -9.72 -9.33 -21.84
N ASP A 10 -10.86 -9.04 -21.21
CA ASP A 10 -11.93 -8.19 -21.73
C ASP A 10 -11.87 -6.84 -21.00
N TYR A 11 -11.34 -5.80 -21.66
CA TYR A 11 -11.10 -4.48 -21.06
C TYR A 11 -12.38 -3.63 -20.90
N GLU A 12 -13.50 -4.04 -21.48
CA GLU A 12 -14.80 -3.40 -21.21
C GLU A 12 -15.34 -3.80 -19.82
N ARG A 13 -14.98 -5.00 -19.37
CA ARG A 13 -15.47 -5.58 -18.11
C ARG A 13 -14.42 -5.70 -17.01
N GLN A 14 -13.15 -5.69 -17.38
CA GLN A 14 -12.02 -6.01 -16.49
C GLN A 14 -11.03 -4.85 -16.41
N SER A 15 -10.61 -4.59 -15.20
CA SER A 15 -9.47 -3.70 -14.90
C SER A 15 -8.26 -4.52 -14.51
N VAL A 16 -7.08 -4.01 -14.82
CA VAL A 16 -5.81 -4.67 -14.44
C VAL A 16 -5.25 -3.99 -13.18
N VAL A 17 -5.07 -4.76 -12.12
CA VAL A 17 -4.48 -4.29 -10.87
C VAL A 17 -3.08 -4.90 -10.71
N SER A 18 -2.05 -4.05 -10.74
CA SER A 18 -0.66 -4.45 -10.55
C SER A 18 -0.20 -4.13 -9.14
N VAL A 19 0.30 -5.14 -8.43
CA VAL A 19 0.97 -4.98 -7.13
C VAL A 19 2.50 -4.91 -7.23
N ALA A 20 3.02 -4.85 -8.46
CA ALA A 20 4.45 -4.77 -8.74
C ALA A 20 4.95 -3.32 -8.53
N ALA A 21 5.57 -3.04 -7.39
CA ALA A 21 5.99 -1.69 -6.99
C ALA A 21 6.90 -0.99 -8.02
N GLY A 22 7.80 -1.75 -8.67
CA GLY A 22 8.80 -1.22 -9.62
C GLY A 22 8.32 -1.08 -11.07
N ILE A 23 7.06 -1.37 -11.40
CA ILE A 23 6.55 -1.34 -12.79
C ILE A 23 5.66 -0.11 -12.97
N PRO A 24 6.10 0.94 -13.72
CA PRO A 24 5.31 2.14 -13.97
C PRO A 24 4.20 1.90 -15.00
N PHE A 25 3.20 2.81 -15.06
CA PHE A 25 2.10 2.72 -16.03
C PHE A 25 2.58 2.68 -17.47
N GLU A 26 3.61 3.42 -17.83
CA GLU A 26 4.19 3.36 -19.18
C GLU A 26 4.52 1.93 -19.58
N ARG A 27 5.13 1.17 -18.67
CA ARG A 27 5.50 -0.23 -18.92
C ARG A 27 4.30 -1.16 -18.89
N LEU A 28 3.34 -0.94 -18.00
CA LEU A 28 2.09 -1.70 -17.96
C LEU A 28 1.26 -1.49 -19.23
N LEU A 29 1.17 -0.25 -19.71
CA LEU A 29 0.49 0.06 -20.97
C LEU A 29 1.10 -0.69 -22.14
N ARG A 30 2.44 -0.73 -22.26
CA ARG A 30 3.11 -1.52 -23.31
C ARG A 30 2.76 -3.01 -23.25
N TYR A 31 2.55 -3.55 -22.06
CA TYR A 31 2.19 -4.96 -21.90
C TYR A 31 0.72 -5.25 -22.20
N PHE A 32 -0.19 -4.37 -21.82
CA PHE A 32 -1.62 -4.64 -21.84
C PHE A 32 -2.37 -3.95 -23.00
N THR A 33 -1.81 -2.96 -23.68
CA THR A 33 -2.43 -2.41 -24.88
C THR A 33 -2.34 -3.42 -26.02
N LYS A 34 -3.50 -3.87 -26.52
CA LYS A 34 -3.59 -4.79 -27.64
C LYS A 34 -3.60 -4.04 -28.97
N ASP A 35 -4.46 -3.01 -29.02
CA ASP A 35 -4.68 -2.15 -30.18
C ASP A 35 -4.66 -0.68 -29.76
N ALA A 36 -4.40 0.23 -30.70
CA ALA A 36 -4.27 1.66 -30.39
C ALA A 36 -5.57 2.28 -29.85
N GLU A 37 -6.71 1.68 -30.13
CA GLU A 37 -8.03 2.21 -29.75
C GLU A 37 -8.51 1.74 -28.38
N VAL A 38 -8.10 0.54 -27.92
CA VAL A 38 -8.58 -0.03 -26.67
C VAL A 38 -7.52 0.08 -25.58
N ARG A 39 -7.74 1.01 -24.67
CA ARG A 39 -6.86 1.25 -23.51
C ARG A 39 -7.44 0.61 -22.25
N PRO A 40 -6.74 -0.32 -21.63
CA PRO A 40 -7.20 -0.92 -20.38
C PRO A 40 -7.20 0.08 -19.23
N ALA A 41 -8.16 -0.05 -18.32
CA ALA A 41 -8.10 0.59 -17.02
C ALA A 41 -7.04 -0.11 -16.17
N LEU A 42 -5.99 0.62 -15.80
CA LEU A 42 -4.86 0.10 -15.05
C LEU A 42 -4.80 0.71 -13.66
N PHE A 43 -4.47 -0.11 -12.69
CA PHE A 43 -4.20 0.30 -11.32
C PHE A 43 -2.84 -0.19 -10.88
N ARG A 44 -2.10 0.69 -10.21
CA ARG A 44 -0.91 0.32 -9.44
C ARG A 44 -1.26 0.40 -7.97
N VAL A 45 -1.03 -0.68 -7.24
CA VAL A 45 -1.40 -0.78 -5.84
C VAL A 45 -0.20 -1.24 -5.03
N ILE A 46 0.11 -0.51 -3.97
CA ILE A 46 1.21 -0.84 -3.08
C ILE A 46 0.65 -0.99 -1.65
N PRO A 47 0.24 -2.21 -1.28
CA PRO A 47 -0.06 -2.53 0.11
C PRO A 47 1.24 -2.72 0.91
N ASN A 48 1.12 -2.82 2.23
CA ASN A 48 2.22 -3.22 3.10
C ASN A 48 1.88 -4.51 3.87
N ILE A 49 2.86 -5.04 4.60
CA ILE A 49 2.73 -6.32 5.34
C ILE A 49 1.59 -6.33 6.37
N ALA A 50 1.11 -5.17 6.83
CA ALA A 50 0.01 -5.09 7.78
C ALA A 50 -1.35 -5.48 7.13
N ILE A 51 -1.37 -5.78 5.84
CA ILE A 51 -2.54 -6.35 5.14
C ILE A 51 -2.97 -7.69 5.76
N GLU A 52 -2.02 -8.46 6.25
CA GLU A 52 -2.26 -9.76 6.94
C GLU A 52 -3.18 -9.62 8.15
N VAL A 53 -3.18 -8.45 8.78
CA VAL A 53 -4.01 -8.15 9.95
C VAL A 53 -5.03 -7.04 9.67
N SER A 54 -5.43 -6.87 8.42
CA SER A 54 -6.39 -5.87 7.95
C SER A 54 -6.09 -4.44 8.46
N SER A 55 -4.83 -4.08 8.47
CA SER A 55 -4.32 -2.79 8.94
C SER A 55 -3.31 -2.17 7.97
N SER A 56 -3.38 -2.55 6.69
CA SER A 56 -2.51 -2.00 5.65
C SER A 56 -2.75 -0.50 5.45
N MET A 57 -1.71 0.24 5.14
CA MET A 57 -1.81 1.49 4.39
C MET A 57 -1.50 1.15 2.94
N THR A 58 -2.49 1.27 2.08
CA THR A 58 -2.39 0.90 0.66
C THR A 58 -2.48 2.14 -0.21
N PHE A 59 -1.49 2.38 -1.05
CA PHE A 59 -1.55 3.42 -2.06
C PHE A 59 -2.04 2.86 -3.39
N VAL A 60 -2.95 3.58 -4.01
CA VAL A 60 -3.55 3.24 -5.30
C VAL A 60 -3.27 4.39 -6.27
N ALA A 61 -2.79 4.08 -7.45
CA ALA A 61 -2.77 5.01 -8.58
C ALA A 61 -3.54 4.39 -9.74
N SER A 62 -4.18 5.21 -10.55
CA SER A 62 -5.00 4.79 -11.68
C SER A 62 -4.53 5.41 -12.99
N CYS A 63 -4.78 4.71 -14.10
CA CYS A 63 -4.56 5.18 -15.45
C CYS A 63 -5.68 4.66 -16.34
N ASN A 64 -6.32 5.53 -17.12
CA ASN A 64 -7.48 5.24 -17.97
C ASN A 64 -8.69 4.63 -17.22
N ALA A 65 -8.80 4.88 -15.92
CA ALA A 65 -9.90 4.38 -15.09
C ALA A 65 -11.00 5.43 -14.94
N THR A 66 -12.24 4.97 -14.82
CA THR A 66 -13.36 5.83 -14.43
C THR A 66 -13.39 6.05 -12.91
N PRO A 67 -14.07 7.11 -12.41
CA PRO A 67 -14.22 7.31 -10.96
C PRO A 67 -14.89 6.13 -10.25
N GLU A 68 -15.79 5.43 -10.93
CA GLU A 68 -16.47 4.24 -10.39
C GLU A 68 -15.48 3.09 -10.23
N GLN A 69 -14.62 2.87 -11.22
CA GLN A 69 -13.57 1.84 -11.15
C GLN A 69 -12.55 2.16 -10.06
N GLU A 70 -12.14 3.44 -9.93
CA GLU A 70 -11.27 3.89 -8.84
C GLU A 70 -11.88 3.61 -7.47
N LYS A 71 -13.17 3.95 -7.32
CA LYS A 71 -13.92 3.69 -6.09
C LYS A 71 -13.94 2.20 -5.75
N VAL A 72 -14.23 1.34 -6.71
CA VAL A 72 -14.26 -0.12 -6.50
C VAL A 72 -12.92 -0.64 -6.00
N VAL A 73 -11.81 -0.24 -6.64
CA VAL A 73 -10.47 -0.68 -6.23
C VAL A 73 -10.12 -0.16 -4.84
N VAL A 74 -10.39 1.11 -4.56
CA VAL A 74 -10.15 1.70 -3.23
C VAL A 74 -10.99 1.01 -2.16
N ASP A 75 -12.26 0.71 -2.42
CA ASP A 75 -13.17 0.04 -1.48
C ASP A 75 -12.71 -1.39 -1.17
N ILE A 76 -12.18 -2.12 -2.16
CA ILE A 76 -11.59 -3.46 -1.94
C ILE A 76 -10.45 -3.38 -0.93
N PHE A 77 -9.50 -2.46 -1.12
CA PHE A 77 -8.34 -2.34 -0.25
C PHE A 77 -8.67 -1.69 1.11
N ASN A 78 -9.75 -0.92 1.21
CA ASN A 78 -10.25 -0.38 2.48
C ASN A 78 -10.75 -1.47 3.43
N GLN A 79 -11.16 -2.64 2.92
CA GLN A 79 -11.50 -3.79 3.76
C GLN A 79 -10.25 -4.43 4.41
N LEU A 80 -9.08 -4.18 3.84
CA LEU A 80 -7.80 -4.71 4.29
C LEU A 80 -6.95 -3.67 5.05
N GLY A 81 -7.56 -2.53 5.38
CA GLY A 81 -6.93 -1.44 6.10
C GLY A 81 -7.41 -0.08 5.62
N MET A 82 -6.51 0.81 5.27
CA MET A 82 -6.78 2.13 4.70
C MET A 82 -6.19 2.18 3.28
N ALA A 83 -7.00 2.52 2.30
CA ALA A 83 -6.56 2.75 0.93
C ALA A 83 -6.67 4.23 0.54
N MET A 84 -5.73 4.72 -0.26
CA MET A 84 -5.68 6.10 -0.70
C MET A 84 -5.30 6.19 -2.16
N LEU A 85 -6.12 6.91 -2.93
CA LEU A 85 -5.78 7.27 -4.31
C LEU A 85 -4.73 8.38 -4.31
N ILE A 86 -3.64 8.17 -5.03
CA ILE A 86 -2.54 9.14 -5.19
C ILE A 86 -2.10 9.20 -6.65
N LYS A 87 -1.37 10.25 -7.01
CA LYS A 87 -0.73 10.33 -8.34
C LYS A 87 0.42 9.34 -8.45
N GLU A 88 0.68 8.84 -9.66
CA GLU A 88 1.76 7.88 -9.91
C GLU A 88 3.13 8.37 -9.44
N GLU A 89 3.43 9.65 -9.61
CA GLU A 89 4.71 10.24 -9.21
C GLU A 89 4.98 10.11 -7.70
N LEU A 90 3.92 9.98 -6.90
CA LEU A 90 4.01 9.82 -5.44
C LEU A 90 4.14 8.36 -5.00
N MET A 91 4.01 7.38 -5.91
CA MET A 91 4.01 5.96 -5.55
C MET A 91 5.34 5.52 -4.91
N MET A 92 6.49 6.03 -5.42
CA MET A 92 7.79 5.72 -4.81
C MET A 92 7.94 6.30 -3.42
N ALA A 93 7.54 7.57 -3.22
CA ALA A 93 7.55 8.20 -1.91
C ALA A 93 6.59 7.49 -0.94
N GLY A 94 5.40 7.11 -1.42
CA GLY A 94 4.44 6.31 -0.68
C GLY A 94 5.01 4.95 -0.24
N THR A 95 5.72 4.28 -1.13
CA THR A 95 6.40 3.00 -0.83
C THR A 95 7.44 3.17 0.29
N ALA A 96 8.29 4.18 0.19
CA ALA A 96 9.30 4.46 1.20
C ALA A 96 8.67 4.77 2.56
N LEU A 97 7.59 5.56 2.57
CA LEU A 97 6.94 6.02 3.79
C LEU A 97 6.10 4.93 4.47
N ALA A 98 5.20 4.28 3.75
CA ALA A 98 4.22 3.37 4.33
C ALA A 98 4.62 1.89 4.25
N SER A 99 5.31 1.46 3.19
CA SER A 99 5.76 0.07 3.07
C SER A 99 7.09 -0.16 3.79
N SER A 100 8.14 0.58 3.44
CA SER A 100 9.45 0.46 4.11
C SER A 100 9.44 1.06 5.52
N GLY A 101 8.68 2.13 5.75
CA GLY A 101 8.57 2.79 7.07
C GLY A 101 8.11 1.86 8.17
N ILE A 102 7.24 0.89 7.87
CA ILE A 102 6.80 -0.12 8.84
C ILE A 102 7.97 -1.00 9.35
N ALA A 103 8.90 -1.32 8.47
CA ALA A 103 10.07 -2.12 8.84
C ALA A 103 10.99 -1.36 9.81
N PHE A 104 11.17 -0.05 9.59
CA PHE A 104 11.95 0.79 10.51
C PHE A 104 11.28 0.91 11.88
N ALA A 105 9.94 1.12 11.91
CA ALA A 105 9.18 1.19 13.15
C ALA A 105 9.27 -0.14 13.94
N LEU A 106 9.11 -1.28 13.27
CA LEU A 106 9.24 -2.59 13.89
C LEU A 106 10.65 -2.86 14.43
N ARG A 107 11.68 -2.43 13.70
CA ARG A 107 13.08 -2.54 14.14
C ARG A 107 13.34 -1.70 15.38
N TYR A 108 12.84 -0.46 15.42
CA TYR A 108 12.92 0.38 16.61
C TYR A 108 12.24 -0.26 17.82
N ILE A 109 10.99 -0.74 17.65
CA ILE A 109 10.24 -1.39 18.74
C ILE A 109 10.98 -2.64 19.24
N ARG A 110 11.57 -3.42 18.33
CA ARG A 110 12.37 -4.59 18.70
C ARG A 110 13.59 -4.19 19.52
N ALA A 111 14.38 -3.22 19.07
CA ALA A 111 15.57 -2.74 19.78
C ALA A 111 15.22 -2.19 21.16
N ALA A 112 14.14 -1.39 21.27
CA ALA A 112 13.66 -0.88 22.56
C ALA A 112 13.24 -2.02 23.53
N SER A 113 12.65 -3.09 22.99
CA SER A 113 12.28 -4.26 23.79
C SER A 113 13.48 -5.07 24.26
N GLU A 114 14.49 -5.22 23.42
CA GLU A 114 15.75 -5.90 23.76
C GLU A 114 16.48 -5.13 24.86
N GLY A 115 16.60 -3.80 24.73
CA GLY A 115 17.17 -2.93 25.78
C GLY A 115 16.38 -2.98 27.07
N GLY A 116 15.05 -3.07 27.03
CA GLY A 116 14.24 -3.26 28.24
C GLY A 116 14.57 -4.57 28.97
N VAL A 117 14.75 -5.65 28.22
CA VAL A 117 15.17 -6.95 28.83
C VAL A 117 16.56 -6.86 29.47
N GLU A 118 17.49 -6.19 28.79
CA GLU A 118 18.85 -5.97 29.34
C GLU A 118 18.84 -5.16 30.66
N LEU A 119 17.88 -4.22 30.77
CA LEU A 119 17.66 -3.43 32.00
C LEU A 119 16.86 -4.18 33.09
N GLY A 120 16.55 -5.47 32.90
CA GLY A 120 15.91 -6.33 33.90
C GLY A 120 14.37 -6.37 33.84
N PHE A 121 13.73 -5.77 32.81
CA PHE A 121 12.28 -5.95 32.59
C PHE A 121 11.98 -7.37 32.10
N LEU A 122 11.06 -8.07 32.79
CA LEU A 122 10.67 -9.44 32.42
C LEU A 122 10.09 -9.51 31.01
N SER A 123 10.52 -10.49 30.22
CA SER A 123 10.15 -10.66 28.79
C SER A 123 8.64 -10.80 28.56
N ARG A 124 7.83 -11.22 29.56
CA ARG A 124 6.36 -11.27 29.46
C ARG A 124 5.68 -9.90 29.48
N SER A 125 6.19 -8.92 30.21
CA SER A 125 5.69 -7.55 30.17
C SER A 125 6.13 -6.85 28.88
N GLY A 126 7.33 -7.15 28.38
CA GLY A 126 7.82 -6.67 27.09
C GLY A 126 7.02 -7.16 25.89
N GLN A 127 6.43 -8.36 25.91
CA GLN A 127 5.60 -8.86 24.82
C GLN A 127 4.20 -8.22 24.76
N ARG A 128 3.57 -7.91 25.89
CA ARG A 128 2.30 -7.16 25.93
C ARG A 128 2.49 -5.72 25.44
N ASP A 129 3.58 -5.09 25.82
CA ASP A 129 3.91 -3.72 25.40
C ASP A 129 4.26 -3.66 23.90
N ARG A 130 4.84 -4.73 23.32
CA ARG A 130 5.13 -4.86 21.89
C ARG A 130 3.87 -4.76 21.01
N THR A 131 2.78 -5.41 21.42
CA THR A 131 1.53 -5.43 20.64
C THR A 131 0.78 -4.10 20.76
N GLU A 132 0.76 -3.47 21.92
CA GLU A 132 0.11 -2.17 22.12
C GLU A 132 0.90 -1.02 21.47
N ASN A 133 2.22 -0.99 21.63
CA ASN A 133 3.08 0.01 20.98
C ASN A 133 3.12 -0.18 19.46
N GLY A 134 3.09 -1.40 18.95
CA GLY A 134 2.98 -1.68 17.52
C GLY A 134 1.64 -1.19 16.93
N LYS A 135 0.53 -1.29 17.64
CA LYS A 135 -0.78 -0.75 17.24
C LYS A 135 -0.80 0.79 17.29
N ARG A 136 -0.13 1.41 18.27
CA ARG A 136 -0.01 2.87 18.38
C ARG A 136 0.91 3.46 17.31
N CYS A 137 2.05 2.85 17.01
CA CYS A 137 2.94 3.29 15.92
C CYS A 137 2.26 3.20 14.54
N ARG A 138 1.46 2.17 14.29
CA ARG A 138 0.69 2.07 13.04
C ARG A 138 -0.35 3.18 12.89
N ARG A 139 -1.03 3.56 13.99
CA ARG A 139 -1.93 4.71 14.00
C ARG A 139 -1.18 6.03 13.84
N PHE A 140 -0.03 6.18 14.45
CA PHE A 140 0.74 7.43 14.43
C PHE A 140 1.29 7.73 13.03
N THR A 141 1.86 6.77 12.32
CA THR A 141 2.37 6.98 10.96
C THR A 141 1.26 7.28 9.95
N ALA A 142 0.11 6.64 10.07
CA ALA A 142 -1.05 6.96 9.22
C ALA A 142 -1.65 8.34 9.57
N TYR A 143 -1.73 8.69 10.85
CA TYR A 143 -2.38 9.92 11.32
C TYR A 143 -1.53 11.17 11.07
N SER A 144 -0.22 11.11 11.26
CA SER A 144 0.68 12.25 11.03
C SER A 144 0.74 12.66 9.54
N TRP A 145 0.61 11.68 8.65
CA TRP A 145 0.58 11.95 7.22
C TRP A 145 -0.74 12.59 6.76
N LEU A 146 -1.88 12.14 7.32
CA LEU A 146 -3.19 12.75 7.05
C LEU A 146 -3.28 14.20 7.56
N GLN A 147 -2.69 14.52 8.69
CA GLN A 147 -2.69 15.89 9.23
C GLN A 147 -1.77 16.85 8.44
N SER A 148 -0.66 16.37 7.86
CA SER A 148 0.20 17.21 7.03
C SER A 148 -0.51 17.65 5.74
N ARG A 149 -1.41 16.84 5.21
CA ARG A 149 -2.20 17.16 4.00
C ARG A 149 -3.29 18.20 4.23
N ASN A 150 -3.89 18.24 5.42
CA ASN A 150 -4.94 19.22 5.75
C ASN A 150 -4.40 20.62 6.10
N ARG A 151 -3.10 20.78 6.31
CA ARG A 151 -2.46 22.09 6.58
C ARG A 151 -2.00 22.83 5.31
N ASN A 152 -2.02 22.19 4.17
CA ASN A 152 -1.59 22.75 2.88
C ASN A 152 -2.77 22.99 1.90
N ARG A 153 -3.98 23.11 2.40
CA ARG A 153 -5.16 23.58 1.63
C ARG A 153 -5.63 24.94 2.11
#